data_11d2fb617b3a39cb2f391334f96aced1
#
_entry.id   11d2fb617b3a39cb2f391334f96aced1
#
_cell.length_a   1.000
_cell.length_b   1.000
_cell.length_c   1.000
_cell.angle_alpha   90.00
_cell.angle_beta   90.00
_cell.angle_gamma   90.00
#
_symmetry.space_group_name_H-M   'P 1'
#
loop_
_entity.id
_entity.type
_entity.pdbx_description
1 polymer ?
#
loop_
_entity_poly.entity_id
_entity_poly.type
_entity_poly.pdbx_seq_one_letter_code
_entity_poly.pdbx_strand_id
1 'polypeptide(L)'
;MTIDSNHKYIDVWLYATISMVVLMILIGGITRLTDSGLSMVEWRPIWGFLPPFTDEEWKRVFSLYMSSPEYIFKNQGMSLTEFKKIFFWEYFHRLWGRLIGIVFIIPLIIFYLFKKIPNSIFLKLLTILFLGSLQAIIGWWMVKSGLVNDPTVSQYRLAVHLSNALLILFLLVWTLLEFKNGHSEIKLDFSFLIFCFLFTTIIAGAFVAGMDAGLMYNEYPLMGYSLIPETYGEYGVLDPFENPASAQFHHRHIALLTTIFILIYCYKNYTQHSDKIVKKYSLFMSAIVCFQFLLGIFTLINLVPIYLGALHQTGAVILFIFLTNIMHRLNLIRIS
;
A
#
# COMPACT_ATOMS: atom_id res chain seq x y z
N MET A 1 26.50 0.55 27.17
CA MET A 1 25.14 0.01 27.39
C MET A 1 25.07 -1.33 26.68
N THR A 2 25.07 -2.42 27.42
CA THR A 2 24.86 -3.76 26.91
C THR A 2 23.42 -3.80 26.38
N ILE A 3 23.26 -3.95 25.06
CA ILE A 3 21.96 -4.15 24.44
C ILE A 3 21.40 -5.46 25.01
N ASP A 4 20.39 -5.35 25.86
CA ASP A 4 19.75 -6.50 26.49
C ASP A 4 19.28 -7.43 25.35
N SER A 5 19.63 -8.71 25.41
CA SER A 5 19.30 -9.70 24.36
C SER A 5 17.80 -9.71 24.00
N ASN A 6 16.96 -9.29 24.93
CA ASN A 6 15.52 -9.18 24.75
C ASN A 6 15.09 -8.09 23.75
N HIS A 7 15.82 -6.98 23.67
CA HIS A 7 15.55 -5.90 22.70
C HIS A 7 15.74 -6.40 21.26
N LYS A 8 16.75 -7.27 21.04
CA LYS A 8 17.03 -7.82 19.71
C LYS A 8 15.85 -8.65 19.14
N TYR A 9 15.18 -9.44 19.98
CA TYR A 9 14.04 -10.25 19.50
C TYR A 9 12.82 -9.40 19.14
N ILE A 10 12.56 -8.33 19.89
CA ILE A 10 11.47 -7.40 19.57
C ILE A 10 11.77 -6.65 18.25
N ASP A 11 13.01 -6.19 18.06
CA ASP A 11 13.44 -5.57 16.82
C ASP A 11 13.22 -6.50 15.62
N VAL A 12 13.69 -7.75 15.71
CA VAL A 12 13.55 -8.75 14.64
C VAL A 12 12.07 -9.00 14.33
N TRP A 13 11.23 -9.13 15.35
CA TRP A 13 9.79 -9.30 15.18
C TRP A 13 9.13 -8.12 14.46
N LEU A 14 9.44 -6.89 14.88
CA LEU A 14 8.88 -5.69 14.24
C LEU A 14 9.38 -5.54 12.81
N TYR A 15 10.68 -5.79 12.55
CA TYR A 15 11.21 -5.79 11.18
C TYR A 15 10.54 -6.86 10.31
N ALA A 16 10.36 -8.08 10.83
CA ALA A 16 9.66 -9.15 10.12
C ALA A 16 8.22 -8.74 9.77
N THR A 17 7.50 -8.16 10.74
CA THR A 17 6.12 -7.68 10.52
C THR A 17 6.07 -6.57 9.47
N ILE A 18 6.96 -5.57 9.55
CA ILE A 18 7.07 -4.49 8.54
C ILE A 18 7.32 -5.07 7.16
N SER A 19 8.29 -6.00 7.05
CA SER A 19 8.60 -6.66 5.77
C SER A 19 7.40 -7.42 5.21
N MET A 20 6.67 -8.12 6.06
CA MET A 20 5.45 -8.84 5.66
C MET A 20 4.33 -7.88 5.22
N VAL A 21 4.17 -6.71 5.86
CA VAL A 21 3.19 -5.69 5.44
C VAL A 21 3.60 -5.07 4.09
N VAL A 22 4.88 -4.78 3.87
CA VAL A 22 5.39 -4.30 2.57
C VAL A 22 5.11 -5.32 1.47
N LEU A 23 5.42 -6.59 1.72
CA LEU A 23 5.12 -7.68 0.78
C LEU A 23 3.61 -7.84 0.56
N MET A 24 2.78 -7.63 1.60
CA MET A 24 1.32 -7.66 1.47
C MET A 24 0.82 -6.57 0.52
N ILE A 25 1.36 -5.35 0.61
CA ILE A 25 1.00 -4.26 -0.30
C ILE A 25 1.41 -4.62 -1.74
N LEU A 26 2.59 -5.20 -1.95
CA LEU A 26 3.04 -5.69 -3.26
C LEU A 26 2.11 -6.78 -3.81
N ILE A 27 1.80 -7.81 -3.00
CA ILE A 27 0.90 -8.91 -3.39
C ILE A 27 -0.49 -8.35 -3.74
N GLY A 28 -1.01 -7.39 -2.96
CA GLY A 28 -2.28 -6.71 -3.23
C GLY A 28 -2.27 -5.96 -4.57
N GLY A 29 -1.16 -5.28 -4.88
CA GLY A 29 -0.98 -4.63 -6.18
C GLY A 29 -0.97 -5.60 -7.34
N ILE A 30 -0.28 -6.74 -7.20
CA ILE A 30 -0.28 -7.79 -8.22
C ILE A 30 -1.69 -8.38 -8.38
N THR A 31 -2.39 -8.66 -7.26
CA THR A 31 -3.77 -9.15 -7.27
C THR A 31 -4.70 -8.19 -8.04
N ARG A 32 -4.52 -6.86 -7.88
CA ARG A 32 -5.28 -5.85 -8.62
C ARG A 32 -4.88 -5.81 -10.10
N LEU A 33 -3.60 -5.80 -10.42
CA LEU A 33 -3.08 -5.72 -11.80
C LEU A 33 -3.33 -6.99 -12.63
N THR A 34 -3.64 -8.10 -11.98
CA THR A 34 -3.99 -9.38 -12.64
C THR A 34 -5.49 -9.64 -12.65
N ASP A 35 -6.32 -8.65 -12.26
CA ASP A 35 -7.77 -8.78 -12.12
C ASP A 35 -8.19 -10.05 -11.34
N SER A 36 -7.44 -10.35 -10.27
CA SER A 36 -7.63 -11.60 -9.51
C SER A 36 -8.51 -11.42 -8.25
N GLY A 37 -8.86 -10.17 -7.90
CA GLY A 37 -9.44 -9.83 -6.59
C GLY A 37 -10.90 -10.22 -6.38
N LEU A 38 -11.59 -10.81 -7.37
CA LEU A 38 -12.98 -11.26 -7.31
C LEU A 38 -13.17 -12.75 -7.58
N SER A 39 -12.08 -13.51 -7.67
CA SER A 39 -12.10 -14.95 -8.01
C SER A 39 -12.63 -15.84 -6.87
N MET A 40 -12.51 -15.39 -5.61
CA MET A 40 -12.98 -16.13 -4.42
C MET A 40 -14.32 -15.58 -3.93
N VAL A 41 -15.41 -16.05 -4.51
CA VAL A 41 -16.78 -15.60 -4.22
C VAL A 41 -17.22 -15.89 -2.77
N GLU A 42 -16.75 -17.01 -2.20
CA GLU A 42 -17.08 -17.39 -0.82
C GLU A 42 -16.14 -16.70 0.19
N TRP A 43 -16.76 -16.10 1.21
CA TRP A 43 -16.02 -15.58 2.35
C TRP A 43 -15.87 -16.66 3.42
N ARG A 44 -14.66 -17.23 3.53
CA ARG A 44 -14.32 -18.26 4.54
C ARG A 44 -13.15 -17.75 5.42
N PRO A 45 -13.41 -16.94 6.45
CA PRO A 45 -12.34 -16.28 7.21
C PRO A 45 -11.45 -17.27 7.96
N ILE A 46 -12.02 -18.33 8.54
CA ILE A 46 -11.28 -19.34 9.32
C ILE A 46 -10.84 -20.50 8.42
N TRP A 47 -11.78 -21.17 7.77
CA TRP A 47 -11.52 -22.40 7.01
C TRP A 47 -10.92 -22.17 5.59
N GLY A 48 -10.89 -20.93 5.13
CA GLY A 48 -10.31 -20.56 3.82
C GLY A 48 -8.79 -20.49 3.77
N PHE A 49 -8.07 -21.13 4.71
CA PHE A 49 -6.61 -21.23 4.67
C PHE A 49 -6.11 -22.40 3.82
N LEU A 50 -6.96 -23.38 3.50
CA LEU A 50 -6.64 -24.47 2.59
C LEU A 50 -7.18 -24.16 1.19
N PRO A 51 -6.37 -24.35 0.13
CA PRO A 51 -6.86 -24.24 -1.24
C PRO A 51 -7.68 -25.47 -1.61
N PRO A 52 -8.44 -25.44 -2.72
CA PRO A 52 -9.05 -26.67 -3.24
C PRO A 52 -7.99 -27.71 -3.57
N PHE A 53 -8.16 -28.97 -3.09
CA PHE A 53 -7.21 -30.05 -3.32
C PHE A 53 -7.71 -31.09 -4.35
N THR A 54 -9.04 -31.23 -4.47
CA THR A 54 -9.65 -32.22 -5.39
C THR A 54 -10.22 -31.53 -6.62
N ASP A 55 -10.36 -32.29 -7.71
CA ASP A 55 -10.96 -31.78 -8.94
C ASP A 55 -12.43 -31.41 -8.75
N GLU A 56 -13.14 -32.10 -7.87
CA GLU A 56 -14.52 -31.77 -7.52
C GLU A 56 -14.59 -30.41 -6.83
N GLU A 57 -13.71 -30.14 -5.88
CA GLU A 57 -13.68 -28.86 -5.17
C GLU A 57 -13.27 -27.71 -6.12
N TRP A 58 -12.32 -27.92 -7.03
CA TRP A 58 -11.98 -26.96 -8.08
C TRP A 58 -13.16 -26.66 -9.00
N LYS A 59 -13.90 -27.69 -9.45
CA LYS A 59 -15.11 -27.50 -10.25
C LYS A 59 -16.19 -26.74 -9.47
N ARG A 60 -16.35 -27.03 -8.18
CA ARG A 60 -17.31 -26.35 -7.30
C ARG A 60 -16.99 -24.86 -7.17
N VAL A 61 -15.75 -24.49 -6.81
CA VAL A 61 -15.41 -23.07 -6.64
C VAL A 61 -15.45 -22.33 -7.98
N PHE A 62 -15.11 -22.99 -9.08
CA PHE A 62 -15.23 -22.41 -10.41
C PHE A 62 -16.69 -22.19 -10.81
N SER A 63 -17.59 -23.13 -10.49
CA SER A 63 -19.03 -22.94 -10.76
C SER A 63 -19.62 -21.75 -9.99
N LEU A 64 -19.15 -21.50 -8.77
CA LEU A 64 -19.53 -20.30 -8.01
C LEU A 64 -19.01 -19.01 -8.68
N TYR A 65 -17.77 -19.04 -9.17
CA TYR A 65 -17.21 -17.91 -9.89
C TYR A 65 -17.95 -17.63 -11.21
N MET A 66 -18.36 -18.65 -11.95
CA MET A 66 -19.15 -18.51 -13.18
C MET A 66 -20.49 -17.78 -12.99
N SER A 67 -21.00 -17.71 -11.77
CA SER A 67 -22.20 -16.92 -11.44
C SER A 67 -21.90 -15.48 -11.02
N SER A 68 -20.64 -15.10 -10.92
CA SER A 68 -20.23 -13.73 -10.53
C SER A 68 -20.38 -12.72 -11.68
N PRO A 69 -20.59 -11.43 -11.38
CA PRO A 69 -20.61 -10.37 -12.38
C PRO A 69 -19.33 -10.32 -13.19
N GLU A 70 -18.17 -10.52 -12.57
CA GLU A 70 -16.87 -10.49 -13.26
C GLU A 70 -16.78 -11.57 -14.34
N TYR A 71 -17.20 -12.80 -14.05
CA TYR A 71 -17.22 -13.85 -15.07
C TYR A 71 -18.18 -13.52 -16.20
N ILE A 72 -19.41 -13.10 -15.89
CA ILE A 72 -20.46 -12.85 -16.87
C ILE A 72 -20.08 -11.70 -17.82
N PHE A 73 -19.49 -10.61 -17.29
CA PHE A 73 -19.23 -9.41 -18.08
C PHE A 73 -17.80 -9.31 -18.64
N LYS A 74 -16.81 -9.96 -18.00
CA LYS A 74 -15.39 -9.84 -18.40
C LYS A 74 -14.76 -11.15 -18.83
N ASN A 75 -15.06 -12.26 -18.15
CA ASN A 75 -14.32 -13.52 -18.26
C ASN A 75 -15.16 -14.67 -18.81
N GLN A 76 -16.24 -14.38 -19.54
CA GLN A 76 -17.10 -15.40 -20.14
C GLN A 76 -16.29 -16.33 -21.06
N GLY A 77 -16.39 -17.64 -20.82
CA GLY A 77 -15.63 -18.64 -21.57
C GLY A 77 -14.25 -18.97 -20.98
N MET A 78 -13.86 -18.35 -19.87
CA MET A 78 -12.62 -18.68 -19.15
C MET A 78 -12.57 -20.17 -18.81
N SER A 79 -11.44 -20.79 -19.05
CA SER A 79 -11.18 -22.18 -18.68
C SER A 79 -10.88 -22.35 -17.20
N LEU A 80 -11.05 -23.56 -16.66
CA LEU A 80 -10.65 -23.88 -15.28
C LEU A 80 -9.15 -23.62 -15.02
N THR A 81 -8.31 -23.80 -16.05
CA THR A 81 -6.86 -23.54 -15.93
C THR A 81 -6.55 -22.05 -15.77
N GLU A 82 -7.24 -21.19 -16.49
CA GLU A 82 -7.12 -19.72 -16.35
C GLU A 82 -7.70 -19.26 -15.03
N PHE A 83 -8.86 -19.78 -14.60
CA PHE A 83 -9.43 -19.50 -13.29
C PHE A 83 -8.45 -19.84 -12.15
N LYS A 84 -7.74 -20.99 -12.21
CA LYS A 84 -6.74 -21.34 -11.18
C LYS A 84 -5.63 -20.30 -11.05
N LYS A 85 -5.27 -19.57 -12.12
CA LYS A 85 -4.25 -18.51 -12.07
C LYS A 85 -4.73 -17.29 -11.30
N ILE A 86 -5.94 -16.80 -11.57
CA ILE A 86 -6.51 -15.66 -10.83
C ILE A 86 -6.85 -16.05 -9.39
N PHE A 87 -7.37 -17.25 -9.17
CA PHE A 87 -7.63 -17.77 -7.84
C PHE A 87 -6.35 -17.83 -6.98
N PHE A 88 -5.20 -18.20 -7.55
CA PHE A 88 -3.93 -18.27 -6.84
C PHE A 88 -3.55 -16.92 -6.20
N TRP A 89 -3.63 -15.81 -6.94
CA TRP A 89 -3.23 -14.50 -6.43
C TRP A 89 -4.14 -14.01 -5.31
N GLU A 90 -5.45 -14.17 -5.44
CA GLU A 90 -6.39 -13.80 -4.38
C GLU A 90 -6.25 -14.70 -3.15
N TYR A 91 -6.12 -16.01 -3.35
CA TYR A 91 -5.87 -16.96 -2.26
C TYR A 91 -4.57 -16.62 -1.52
N PHE A 92 -3.48 -16.37 -2.25
CA PHE A 92 -2.19 -16.04 -1.67
C PHE A 92 -2.24 -14.73 -0.88
N HIS A 93 -2.91 -13.71 -1.40
CA HIS A 93 -3.17 -12.45 -0.71
C HIS A 93 -3.91 -12.68 0.62
N ARG A 94 -5.00 -13.45 0.61
CA ARG A 94 -5.78 -13.77 1.81
C ARG A 94 -5.00 -14.63 2.82
N LEU A 95 -4.20 -15.57 2.34
CA LEU A 95 -3.33 -16.41 3.19
C LEU A 95 -2.25 -15.56 3.85
N TRP A 96 -1.58 -14.70 3.08
CA TRP A 96 -0.52 -13.82 3.61
C TRP A 96 -1.04 -12.89 4.70
N GLY A 97 -2.25 -12.35 4.55
CA GLY A 97 -2.90 -11.53 5.58
C GLY A 97 -3.13 -12.30 6.88
N ARG A 98 -3.55 -13.58 6.82
CA ARG A 98 -3.67 -14.43 8.02
C ARG A 98 -2.32 -14.68 8.68
N LEU A 99 -1.28 -14.93 7.89
CA LEU A 99 0.09 -15.12 8.41
C LEU A 99 0.61 -13.88 9.12
N ILE A 100 0.36 -12.67 8.58
CA ILE A 100 0.70 -11.42 9.27
C ILE A 100 0.02 -11.37 10.64
N GLY A 101 -1.27 -11.68 10.72
CA GLY A 101 -2.00 -11.71 11.98
C GLY A 101 -1.35 -12.65 13.01
N ILE A 102 -0.99 -13.88 12.62
CA ILE A 102 -0.34 -14.87 13.48
C ILE A 102 1.04 -14.38 13.94
N VAL A 103 1.87 -13.92 13.00
CA VAL A 103 3.23 -13.42 13.27
C VAL A 103 3.21 -12.17 14.16
N PHE A 104 2.15 -11.37 14.09
CA PHE A 104 2.01 -10.19 14.93
C PHE A 104 1.47 -10.54 16.32
N ILE A 105 0.37 -11.30 16.42
CA ILE A 105 -0.36 -11.54 17.67
C ILE A 105 0.41 -12.44 18.61
N ILE A 106 1.00 -13.54 18.13
CA ILE A 106 1.67 -14.52 19.02
C ILE A 106 2.85 -13.88 19.77
N PRO A 107 3.82 -13.21 19.10
CA PRO A 107 4.90 -12.55 19.81
C PRO A 107 4.43 -11.38 20.68
N LEU A 108 3.39 -10.63 20.26
CA LEU A 108 2.83 -9.56 21.08
C LEU A 108 2.37 -10.09 22.44
N ILE A 109 1.62 -11.19 22.46
CA ILE A 109 1.15 -11.83 23.69
C ILE A 109 2.35 -12.31 24.53
N ILE A 110 3.30 -13.00 23.90
CA ILE A 110 4.50 -13.51 24.57
C ILE A 110 5.28 -12.37 25.24
N PHE A 111 5.63 -11.33 24.48
CA PHE A 111 6.43 -10.22 25.03
C PHE A 111 5.67 -9.40 26.08
N TYR A 112 4.35 -9.31 25.98
CA TYR A 112 3.52 -8.68 27.00
C TYR A 112 3.52 -9.49 28.32
N LEU A 113 3.27 -10.80 28.25
CA LEU A 113 3.26 -11.69 29.43
C LEU A 113 4.60 -11.71 30.15
N PHE A 114 5.71 -11.67 29.41
CA PHE A 114 7.06 -11.60 29.96
C PHE A 114 7.51 -10.18 30.34
N LYS A 115 6.61 -9.18 30.29
CA LYS A 115 6.89 -7.76 30.62
C LYS A 115 8.11 -7.18 29.87
N LYS A 116 8.29 -7.57 28.59
CA LYS A 116 9.40 -7.13 27.75
C LYS A 116 9.10 -5.86 26.95
N ILE A 117 7.84 -5.43 26.89
CA ILE A 117 7.37 -4.24 26.16
C ILE A 117 6.92 -3.19 27.17
N PRO A 118 7.40 -1.93 27.09
CA PRO A 118 6.87 -0.82 27.87
C PRO A 118 5.39 -0.55 27.55
N ASN A 119 4.62 -0.12 28.54
CA ASN A 119 3.18 0.13 28.37
C ASN A 119 2.87 1.14 27.26
N SER A 120 3.71 2.16 27.07
CA SER A 120 3.55 3.16 26.00
C SER A 120 3.66 2.54 24.59
N ILE A 121 4.58 1.61 24.40
CA ILE A 121 4.75 0.85 23.15
C ILE A 121 3.62 -0.17 22.98
N PHE A 122 3.22 -0.84 24.08
CA PHE A 122 2.14 -1.83 24.04
C PHE A 122 0.81 -1.23 23.56
N LEU A 123 0.45 -0.03 24.02
CA LEU A 123 -0.77 0.66 23.53
C LEU A 123 -0.72 0.94 22.03
N LYS A 124 0.44 1.32 21.49
CA LYS A 124 0.63 1.51 20.04
C LYS A 124 0.46 0.21 19.27
N LEU A 125 1.02 -0.88 19.79
CA LEU A 125 0.88 -2.21 19.19
C LEU A 125 -0.57 -2.71 19.23
N LEU A 126 -1.34 -2.40 20.30
CA LEU A 126 -2.78 -2.66 20.33
C LEU A 126 -3.55 -1.86 19.27
N THR A 127 -3.18 -0.60 19.07
CA THR A 127 -3.76 0.22 17.99
C THR A 127 -3.48 -0.38 16.61
N ILE A 128 -2.25 -0.86 16.39
CA ILE A 128 -1.86 -1.55 15.16
C ILE A 128 -2.66 -2.85 14.97
N LEU A 129 -2.85 -3.63 16.05
CA LEU A 129 -3.69 -4.84 16.02
C LEU A 129 -5.13 -4.53 15.67
N PHE A 130 -5.70 -3.47 16.24
CA PHE A 130 -7.05 -3.01 15.92
C PHE A 130 -7.17 -2.63 14.44
N LEU A 131 -6.25 -1.80 13.92
CA LEU A 131 -6.23 -1.42 12.51
C LEU A 131 -6.00 -2.62 11.59
N GLY A 132 -5.19 -3.60 11.99
CA GLY A 132 -5.00 -4.86 11.26
C GLY A 132 -6.28 -5.70 11.21
N SER A 133 -7.06 -5.74 12.28
CA SER A 133 -8.37 -6.38 12.31
C SER A 133 -9.37 -5.64 11.42
N LEU A 134 -9.37 -4.32 11.49
CA LEU A 134 -10.18 -3.45 10.63
C LEU A 134 -9.83 -3.63 9.15
N GLN A 135 -8.53 -3.85 8.82
CA GLN A 135 -8.06 -4.11 7.46
C GLN A 135 -8.74 -5.33 6.83
N ALA A 136 -8.97 -6.39 7.59
CA ALA A 136 -9.69 -7.58 7.12
C ALA A 136 -11.16 -7.26 6.81
N ILE A 137 -11.81 -6.46 7.66
CA ILE A 137 -13.20 -6.01 7.46
C ILE A 137 -13.31 -5.10 6.22
N ILE A 138 -12.40 -4.14 6.08
CA ILE A 138 -12.33 -3.24 4.92
C ILE A 138 -12.09 -4.05 3.64
N GLY A 139 -11.19 -5.05 3.68
CA GLY A 139 -10.93 -5.92 2.54
C GLY A 139 -12.15 -6.72 2.10
N TRP A 140 -12.88 -7.29 3.06
CA TRP A 140 -14.16 -7.94 2.77
C TRP A 140 -15.19 -6.97 2.17
N TRP A 141 -15.36 -5.80 2.77
CA TRP A 141 -16.26 -4.76 2.27
C TRP A 141 -15.87 -4.29 0.86
N MET A 142 -14.56 -4.21 0.56
CA MET A 142 -14.03 -3.88 -0.75
C MET A 142 -14.41 -4.93 -1.80
N VAL A 143 -14.11 -6.20 -1.56
CA VAL A 143 -14.40 -7.31 -2.49
C VAL A 143 -15.90 -7.44 -2.74
N LYS A 144 -16.73 -7.27 -1.70
CA LYS A 144 -18.19 -7.34 -1.83
C LYS A 144 -18.76 -6.34 -2.86
N SER A 145 -18.10 -5.22 -3.15
CA SER A 145 -18.59 -4.26 -4.15
C SER A 145 -18.62 -4.83 -5.57
N GLY A 146 -17.63 -5.66 -5.92
CA GLY A 146 -17.54 -6.26 -7.25
C GLY A 146 -18.26 -7.60 -7.40
N LEU A 147 -18.90 -8.11 -6.34
CA LEU A 147 -19.59 -9.41 -6.35
C LEU A 147 -21.13 -9.30 -6.42
N VAL A 148 -21.68 -8.07 -6.46
CA VAL A 148 -23.15 -7.88 -6.42
C VAL A 148 -23.70 -7.50 -7.78
N ASN A 149 -23.37 -6.32 -8.29
CA ASN A 149 -23.93 -5.79 -9.54
C ASN A 149 -22.85 -5.31 -10.53
N ASP A 150 -21.68 -4.98 -10.04
CA ASP A 150 -20.60 -4.38 -10.82
C ASP A 150 -19.45 -5.41 -10.95
N PRO A 151 -18.88 -5.63 -12.16
CA PRO A 151 -17.75 -6.53 -12.35
C PRO A 151 -16.42 -5.96 -11.86
N THR A 152 -16.41 -4.82 -11.15
CA THR A 152 -15.21 -4.13 -10.67
C THR A 152 -15.28 -3.83 -9.18
N VAL A 153 -14.11 -3.75 -8.56
CA VAL A 153 -13.98 -3.28 -7.18
C VAL A 153 -14.10 -1.75 -7.15
N SER A 154 -14.90 -1.21 -6.23
CA SER A 154 -15.03 0.24 -6.05
C SER A 154 -13.68 0.91 -5.78
N GLN A 155 -13.33 1.93 -6.56
CA GLN A 155 -12.11 2.75 -6.39
C GLN A 155 -12.03 3.40 -5.01
N TYR A 156 -13.15 3.81 -4.44
CA TYR A 156 -13.21 4.37 -3.08
C TYR A 156 -12.83 3.35 -2.01
N ARG A 157 -13.37 2.13 -2.12
CA ARG A 157 -13.09 1.06 -1.14
C ARG A 157 -11.65 0.58 -1.26
N LEU A 158 -11.10 0.57 -2.46
CA LEU A 158 -9.67 0.31 -2.72
C LEU A 158 -8.79 1.39 -2.07
N ALA A 159 -9.13 2.68 -2.25
CA ALA A 159 -8.41 3.79 -1.64
C ALA A 159 -8.44 3.72 -0.11
N VAL A 160 -9.59 3.41 0.51
CA VAL A 160 -9.72 3.21 1.96
C VAL A 160 -8.88 2.02 2.43
N HIS A 161 -8.88 0.90 1.70
CA HIS A 161 -8.09 -0.29 2.02
C HIS A 161 -6.59 0.00 2.00
N LEU A 162 -6.09 0.68 0.97
CA LEU A 162 -4.69 1.08 0.87
C LEU A 162 -4.32 2.14 1.92
N SER A 163 -5.20 3.10 2.20
CA SER A 163 -4.97 4.13 3.23
C SER A 163 -4.75 3.50 4.61
N ASN A 164 -5.59 2.53 4.99
CA ASN A 164 -5.43 1.83 6.26
C ASN A 164 -4.14 0.99 6.29
N ALA A 165 -3.77 0.33 5.18
CA ALA A 165 -2.50 -0.40 5.08
C ALA A 165 -1.28 0.51 5.26
N LEU A 166 -1.28 1.72 4.67
CA LEU A 166 -0.22 2.71 4.85
C LEU A 166 -0.17 3.26 6.28
N LEU A 167 -1.33 3.45 6.93
CA LEU A 167 -1.39 3.86 8.33
C LEU A 167 -0.79 2.79 9.26
N ILE A 168 -1.12 1.52 9.04
CA ILE A 168 -0.51 0.39 9.75
C ILE A 168 1.01 0.39 9.55
N LEU A 169 1.47 0.54 8.31
CA LEU A 169 2.90 0.58 8.00
C LEU A 169 3.61 1.75 8.68
N PHE A 170 3.02 2.95 8.63
CA PHE A 170 3.52 4.14 9.32
C PHE A 170 3.69 3.88 10.82
N LEU A 171 2.64 3.38 11.48
CA LEU A 171 2.66 3.11 12.92
C LEU A 171 3.65 2.02 13.30
N LEU A 172 3.79 0.97 12.49
CA LEU A 172 4.79 -0.09 12.70
C LEU A 172 6.21 0.48 12.63
N VAL A 173 6.53 1.24 11.58
CA VAL A 173 7.85 1.85 11.39
C VAL A 173 8.13 2.85 12.51
N TRP A 174 7.18 3.72 12.84
CA TRP A 174 7.32 4.70 13.91
C TRP A 174 7.53 4.02 15.28
N THR A 175 6.74 3.00 15.60
CA THR A 175 6.87 2.23 16.86
C THR A 175 8.23 1.53 16.97
N LEU A 176 8.72 0.93 15.88
CA LEU A 176 10.06 0.36 15.83
C LEU A 176 11.15 1.41 16.10
N LEU A 177 11.03 2.59 15.46
CA LEU A 177 12.00 3.68 15.63
C LEU A 177 11.99 4.24 17.05
N GLU A 178 10.83 4.40 17.66
CA GLU A 178 10.73 4.81 19.07
C GLU A 178 11.31 3.76 20.02
N PHE A 179 11.04 2.50 19.77
CA PHE A 179 11.59 1.41 20.57
C PHE A 179 13.12 1.39 20.53
N LYS A 180 13.71 1.69 19.35
CA LYS A 180 15.18 1.70 19.16
C LYS A 180 15.86 2.99 19.60
N ASN A 181 15.25 4.13 19.35
CA ASN A 181 15.91 5.44 19.42
C ASN A 181 15.33 6.34 20.51
N GLY A 182 14.22 5.95 21.13
CA GLY A 182 13.49 6.75 22.09
C GLY A 182 12.25 7.43 21.52
N HIS A 183 11.46 7.99 22.45
CA HIS A 183 10.18 8.64 22.13
C HIS A 183 10.38 9.87 21.25
N SER A 184 9.50 10.02 20.27
CA SER A 184 9.47 11.15 19.36
C SER A 184 8.02 11.56 19.07
N GLU A 185 7.74 12.85 19.13
CA GLU A 185 6.41 13.40 18.82
C GLU A 185 6.34 13.75 17.33
N ILE A 186 5.14 13.55 16.73
CA ILE A 186 4.88 14.00 15.36
C ILE A 186 4.66 15.51 15.41
N LYS A 187 5.50 16.28 14.73
CA LYS A 187 5.38 17.73 14.62
C LYS A 187 4.70 18.12 13.30
N LEU A 188 3.75 19.04 13.39
CA LEU A 188 3.05 19.60 12.22
C LEU A 188 3.92 20.66 11.53
N ASP A 189 5.01 20.21 10.96
CA ASP A 189 5.99 21.05 10.26
C ASP A 189 6.07 20.71 8.76
N PHE A 190 7.10 21.22 8.08
CA PHE A 190 7.28 20.98 6.65
C PHE A 190 7.46 19.48 6.31
N SER A 191 8.02 18.69 7.22
CA SER A 191 8.14 17.24 7.01
C SER A 191 6.80 16.55 7.02
N PHE A 192 5.89 16.98 7.91
CA PHE A 192 4.52 16.47 7.96
C PHE A 192 3.72 16.86 6.72
N LEU A 193 3.89 18.09 6.22
CA LEU A 193 3.26 18.51 4.97
C LEU A 193 3.69 17.62 3.80
N ILE A 194 4.98 17.31 3.68
CA ILE A 194 5.51 16.40 2.65
C ILE A 194 4.95 14.98 2.82
N PHE A 195 4.83 14.51 4.05
CA PHE A 195 4.20 13.24 4.35
C PHE A 195 2.75 13.20 3.84
N CYS A 196 1.97 14.24 4.07
CA CYS A 196 0.61 14.37 3.55
C CYS A 196 0.58 14.38 2.01
N PHE A 197 1.50 15.10 1.35
CA PHE A 197 1.59 15.10 -0.11
C PHE A 197 1.94 13.72 -0.67
N LEU A 198 2.91 13.03 -0.08
CA LEU A 198 3.27 11.67 -0.50
C LEU A 198 2.13 10.68 -0.28
N PHE A 199 1.47 10.74 0.88
CA PHE A 199 0.30 9.93 1.19
C PHE A 199 -0.81 10.17 0.16
N THR A 200 -1.16 11.43 -0.11
CA THR A 200 -2.17 11.81 -1.11
C THR A 200 -1.80 11.33 -2.51
N THR A 201 -0.51 11.42 -2.88
CA THR A 201 -0.02 10.90 -4.18
C THR A 201 -0.27 9.39 -4.31
N ILE A 202 0.03 8.63 -3.26
CA ILE A 202 -0.18 7.16 -3.26
C ILE A 202 -1.68 6.84 -3.37
N ILE A 203 -2.54 7.58 -2.64
CA ILE A 203 -3.98 7.38 -2.69
C ILE A 203 -4.58 7.80 -4.05
N ALA A 204 -4.10 8.90 -4.65
CA ALA A 204 -4.46 9.25 -6.02
C ALA A 204 -4.09 8.12 -7.01
N GLY A 205 -2.95 7.45 -6.80
CA GLY A 205 -2.57 6.25 -7.55
C GLY A 205 -3.53 5.07 -7.36
N ALA A 206 -4.14 4.94 -6.17
CA ALA A 206 -5.18 3.92 -5.94
C ALA A 206 -6.45 4.20 -6.75
N PHE A 207 -6.85 5.47 -6.93
CA PHE A 207 -7.96 5.84 -7.83
C PHE A 207 -7.61 5.53 -9.28
N VAL A 208 -6.39 5.86 -9.74
CA VAL A 208 -5.91 5.48 -11.08
C VAL A 208 -5.99 3.97 -11.28
N ALA A 209 -5.52 3.18 -10.32
CA ALA A 209 -5.58 1.72 -10.39
C ALA A 209 -7.02 1.19 -10.31
N GLY A 210 -7.87 1.77 -9.46
CA GLY A 210 -9.25 1.34 -9.26
C GLY A 210 -10.16 1.54 -10.48
N MET A 211 -9.87 2.56 -11.28
CA MET A 211 -10.64 2.92 -12.50
C MET A 211 -9.94 2.47 -13.80
N ASP A 212 -8.87 1.69 -13.74
CA ASP A 212 -8.02 1.34 -14.89
C ASP A 212 -7.53 2.57 -15.69
N ALA A 213 -7.49 3.72 -15.02
CA ALA A 213 -7.20 5.02 -15.60
C ALA A 213 -5.77 5.13 -16.18
N GLY A 214 -4.86 4.23 -15.76
CA GLY A 214 -3.51 4.14 -16.33
C GLY A 214 -3.47 3.80 -17.83
N LEU A 215 -4.57 3.30 -18.38
CA LEU A 215 -4.71 2.94 -19.80
C LEU A 215 -5.39 4.01 -20.64
N MET A 216 -5.85 5.13 -20.04
CA MET A 216 -6.57 6.19 -20.77
C MET A 216 -5.67 7.01 -21.70
N TYR A 217 -4.51 7.46 -21.18
CA TYR A 217 -3.52 8.22 -21.93
C TYR A 217 -2.14 7.63 -21.66
N ASN A 218 -1.48 7.08 -22.67
CA ASN A 218 -0.19 6.39 -22.51
C ASN A 218 0.98 7.19 -23.10
N GLU A 219 0.84 8.52 -23.19
CA GLU A 219 1.89 9.49 -23.51
C GLU A 219 2.20 10.40 -22.33
N TYR A 220 3.37 11.07 -22.36
CA TYR A 220 3.81 12.03 -21.37
C TYR A 220 4.66 13.13 -22.03
N PRO A 221 4.49 14.43 -21.69
CA PRO A 221 3.63 14.98 -20.64
C PRO A 221 2.17 15.19 -21.07
N LEU A 222 1.87 15.09 -22.35
CA LEU A 222 0.53 15.33 -22.90
C LEU A 222 -0.47 14.22 -22.49
N MET A 223 -1.75 14.56 -22.62
CA MET A 223 -2.91 13.69 -22.51
C MET A 223 -3.79 13.89 -23.76
N GLY A 224 -3.48 13.16 -24.82
CA GLY A 224 -3.94 13.47 -26.17
C GLY A 224 -3.21 14.70 -26.74
N TYR A 225 -3.95 15.66 -27.24
CA TYR A 225 -3.38 16.87 -27.88
C TYR A 225 -3.06 18.01 -26.90
N SER A 226 -3.37 17.87 -25.61
CA SER A 226 -3.16 18.92 -24.60
C SER A 226 -2.59 18.38 -23.29
N LEU A 227 -2.25 19.28 -22.35
CA LEU A 227 -1.83 18.91 -20.99
C LEU A 227 -3.02 18.52 -20.10
N ILE A 228 -4.23 19.00 -20.43
CA ILE A 228 -5.46 18.72 -19.69
C ILE A 228 -6.32 17.80 -20.57
N PRO A 229 -6.85 16.68 -20.04
CA PRO A 229 -7.69 15.79 -20.84
C PRO A 229 -9.01 16.46 -21.27
N GLU A 230 -9.53 16.09 -22.42
CA GLU A 230 -10.75 16.69 -23.00
C GLU A 230 -11.97 16.54 -22.08
N THR A 231 -12.07 15.44 -21.36
CA THR A 231 -13.20 15.14 -20.45
C THR A 231 -13.01 15.73 -19.04
N TYR A 232 -11.99 16.58 -18.84
CA TYR A 232 -11.72 17.17 -17.52
C TYR A 232 -12.88 18.05 -17.05
N GLY A 233 -13.38 17.80 -15.85
CA GLY A 233 -14.43 18.59 -15.22
C GLY A 233 -15.86 18.10 -15.50
N GLU A 234 -16.07 17.02 -16.23
CA GLU A 234 -17.40 16.49 -16.56
C GLU A 234 -18.24 16.14 -15.31
N TYR A 235 -17.58 15.71 -14.23
CA TYR A 235 -18.23 15.35 -12.96
C TYR A 235 -18.09 16.43 -11.88
N GLY A 236 -17.71 17.66 -12.24
CA GLY A 236 -17.54 18.77 -11.30
C GLY A 236 -16.54 18.46 -10.21
N VAL A 237 -16.93 18.63 -8.92
CA VAL A 237 -16.04 18.37 -7.77
C VAL A 237 -15.70 16.90 -7.56
N LEU A 238 -16.46 15.98 -8.13
CA LEU A 238 -16.20 14.53 -8.06
C LEU A 238 -15.29 14.04 -9.19
N ASP A 239 -14.93 14.92 -10.12
CA ASP A 239 -14.16 14.56 -11.31
C ASP A 239 -12.85 13.80 -11.02
N PRO A 240 -12.02 14.17 -10.00
CA PRO A 240 -10.82 13.41 -9.66
C PRO A 240 -11.06 11.96 -9.20
N PHE A 241 -12.31 11.63 -8.85
CA PHE A 241 -12.68 10.36 -8.22
C PHE A 241 -13.61 9.51 -9.09
N GLU A 242 -14.29 10.10 -10.07
CA GLU A 242 -15.27 9.44 -10.94
C GLU A 242 -14.86 9.43 -12.43
N ASN A 243 -13.97 10.36 -12.83
CA ASN A 243 -13.47 10.44 -14.19
C ASN A 243 -12.07 9.82 -14.29
N PRO A 244 -11.87 8.69 -14.99
CA PRO A 244 -10.56 8.06 -15.12
C PRO A 244 -9.48 8.99 -15.70
N ALA A 245 -9.81 9.80 -16.68
CA ALA A 245 -8.88 10.77 -17.29
C ALA A 245 -8.42 11.82 -16.28
N SER A 246 -9.35 12.36 -15.49
CA SER A 246 -9.06 13.34 -14.44
C SER A 246 -8.30 12.73 -13.26
N ALA A 247 -8.61 11.50 -12.86
CA ALA A 247 -7.83 10.80 -11.84
C ALA A 247 -6.37 10.62 -12.28
N GLN A 248 -6.13 10.25 -13.54
CA GLN A 248 -4.79 10.14 -14.09
C GLN A 248 -4.09 11.51 -14.13
N PHE A 249 -4.79 12.57 -14.56
CA PHE A 249 -4.29 13.95 -14.58
C PHE A 249 -3.86 14.39 -13.18
N HIS A 250 -4.72 14.25 -12.18
CA HIS A 250 -4.42 14.64 -10.81
C HIS A 250 -3.26 13.86 -10.22
N HIS A 251 -3.20 12.54 -10.42
CA HIS A 251 -2.09 11.73 -9.95
C HIS A 251 -0.74 12.19 -10.53
N ARG A 252 -0.66 12.48 -11.84
CA ARG A 252 0.55 12.97 -12.50
C ARG A 252 1.05 14.29 -11.90
N HIS A 253 0.12 15.25 -11.70
CA HIS A 253 0.46 16.60 -11.23
C HIS A 253 0.81 16.60 -9.73
N ILE A 254 0.05 15.87 -8.90
CA ILE A 254 0.37 15.71 -7.47
C ILE A 254 1.72 15.00 -7.32
N ALA A 255 2.03 13.97 -8.13
CA ALA A 255 3.32 13.28 -8.11
C ALA A 255 4.48 14.20 -8.47
N LEU A 256 4.31 15.08 -9.47
CA LEU A 256 5.31 16.07 -9.83
C LEU A 256 5.56 17.06 -8.68
N LEU A 257 4.50 17.62 -8.11
CA LEU A 257 4.60 18.54 -6.96
C LEU A 257 5.24 17.87 -5.74
N THR A 258 4.84 16.64 -5.44
CA THR A 258 5.42 15.84 -4.34
C THR A 258 6.91 15.60 -4.58
N THR A 259 7.32 15.28 -5.80
CA THR A 259 8.73 15.11 -6.16
C THR A 259 9.52 16.39 -5.91
N ILE A 260 9.02 17.54 -6.37
CA ILE A 260 9.67 18.86 -6.17
C ILE A 260 9.79 19.16 -4.67
N PHE A 261 8.74 18.97 -3.89
CA PHE A 261 8.77 19.23 -2.45
C PHE A 261 9.73 18.30 -1.70
N ILE A 262 9.78 17.01 -2.05
CA ILE A 262 10.75 16.07 -1.49
C ILE A 262 12.18 16.51 -1.82
N LEU A 263 12.47 16.93 -3.04
CA LEU A 263 13.82 17.41 -3.42
C LEU A 263 14.23 18.68 -2.65
N ILE A 264 13.30 19.64 -2.51
CA ILE A 264 13.54 20.86 -1.69
C ILE A 264 13.80 20.46 -0.23
N TYR A 265 13.03 19.54 0.33
CA TYR A 265 13.20 19.05 1.69
C TYR A 265 14.55 18.35 1.90
N CYS A 266 14.92 17.47 0.96
CA CYS A 266 16.21 16.78 1.00
C CYS A 266 17.37 17.75 0.88
N TYR A 267 17.29 18.74 0.01
CA TYR A 267 18.30 19.78 -0.12
C TYR A 267 18.48 20.58 1.19
N LYS A 268 17.37 21.03 1.81
CA LYS A 268 17.41 21.73 3.10
C LYS A 268 18.03 20.86 4.19
N ASN A 269 17.61 19.61 4.32
CA ASN A 269 18.16 18.70 5.31
C ASN A 269 19.66 18.43 5.09
N TYR A 270 20.07 18.25 3.85
CA TYR A 270 21.49 18.03 3.50
C TYR A 270 22.39 19.22 3.84
N THR A 271 21.90 20.45 3.63
CA THR A 271 22.67 21.68 3.82
C THR A 271 22.62 22.22 5.25
N GLN A 272 21.47 22.08 5.93
CA GLN A 272 21.22 22.72 7.23
C GLN A 272 21.49 21.83 8.45
N HIS A 273 21.50 20.50 8.29
CA HIS A 273 21.77 19.60 9.40
C HIS A 273 23.22 19.10 9.38
N SER A 274 23.82 18.95 10.58
CA SER A 274 25.16 18.36 10.75
C SER A 274 25.13 16.82 10.85
N ASP A 275 23.96 16.24 11.18
CA ASP A 275 23.79 14.80 11.35
C ASP A 275 24.04 14.03 10.05
N LYS A 276 25.07 13.16 10.06
CA LYS A 276 25.51 12.37 8.90
C LYS A 276 24.41 11.40 8.41
N ILE A 277 23.56 10.91 9.31
CA ILE A 277 22.47 9.97 8.96
C ILE A 277 21.38 10.72 8.21
N VAL A 278 21.01 11.93 8.68
CA VAL A 278 20.03 12.79 7.99
C VAL A 278 20.52 13.13 6.58
N LYS A 279 21.79 13.52 6.43
CA LYS A 279 22.39 13.81 5.11
C LYS A 279 22.35 12.60 4.18
N LYS A 280 22.75 11.42 4.69
CA LYS A 280 22.73 10.19 3.92
C LYS A 280 21.32 9.82 3.46
N TYR A 281 20.34 9.88 4.37
CA TYR A 281 18.96 9.55 4.04
C TYR A 281 18.34 10.55 3.07
N SER A 282 18.66 11.85 3.20
CA SER A 282 18.22 12.88 2.24
C SER A 282 18.75 12.61 0.84
N LEU A 283 20.03 12.22 0.70
CA LEU A 283 20.61 11.87 -0.60
C LEU A 283 19.94 10.64 -1.21
N PHE A 284 19.73 9.56 -0.43
CA PHE A 284 19.03 8.37 -0.90
C PHE A 284 17.59 8.67 -1.29
N MET A 285 16.88 9.46 -0.48
CA MET A 285 15.48 9.83 -0.76
C MET A 285 15.37 10.67 -2.03
N SER A 286 16.33 11.58 -2.30
CA SER A 286 16.39 12.33 -3.56
C SER A 286 16.55 11.40 -4.77
N ALA A 287 17.45 10.42 -4.68
CA ALA A 287 17.64 9.45 -5.76
C ALA A 287 16.40 8.57 -5.97
N ILE A 288 15.80 8.08 -4.88
CA ILE A 288 14.59 7.23 -4.93
C ILE A 288 13.41 8.01 -5.52
N VAL A 289 13.18 9.27 -5.13
CA VAL A 289 12.03 10.03 -5.66
C VAL A 289 12.19 10.34 -7.14
N CYS A 290 13.40 10.68 -7.61
CA CYS A 290 13.65 10.86 -9.04
C CYS A 290 13.42 9.55 -9.81
N PHE A 291 13.95 8.44 -9.31
CA PHE A 291 13.74 7.13 -9.91
C PHE A 291 12.24 6.74 -9.93
N GLN A 292 11.54 6.99 -8.83
CA GLN A 292 10.10 6.70 -8.68
C GLN A 292 9.25 7.48 -9.68
N PHE A 293 9.57 8.76 -9.88
CA PHE A 293 8.89 9.62 -10.85
C PHE A 293 9.11 9.11 -12.28
N LEU A 294 10.35 8.83 -12.65
CA LEU A 294 10.72 8.27 -13.96
C LEU A 294 10.08 6.88 -14.17
N LEU A 295 10.08 6.03 -13.15
CA LEU A 295 9.43 4.72 -13.19
C LEU A 295 7.92 4.85 -13.42
N GLY A 296 7.27 5.87 -12.84
CA GLY A 296 5.85 6.16 -13.10
C GLY A 296 5.59 6.51 -14.55
N ILE A 297 6.41 7.41 -15.14
CA ILE A 297 6.33 7.73 -16.58
C ILE A 297 6.56 6.47 -17.42
N PHE A 298 7.60 5.69 -17.10
CA PHE A 298 7.93 4.49 -17.84
C PHE A 298 6.84 3.43 -17.76
N THR A 299 6.20 3.26 -16.60
CA THR A 299 5.04 2.40 -16.41
C THR A 299 3.89 2.82 -17.32
N LEU A 300 3.61 4.11 -17.37
CA LEU A 300 2.52 4.67 -18.14
C LEU A 300 2.69 4.48 -19.66
N ILE A 301 3.85 4.88 -20.21
CA ILE A 301 4.10 4.81 -21.67
C ILE A 301 4.21 3.38 -22.21
N ASN A 302 4.41 2.40 -21.31
CA ASN A 302 4.42 0.98 -21.65
C ASN A 302 3.07 0.27 -21.41
N LEU A 303 1.97 1.01 -21.28
CA LEU A 303 0.62 0.43 -21.09
C LEU A 303 0.49 -0.36 -19.75
N VAL A 304 1.11 0.12 -18.70
CA VAL A 304 1.00 -0.41 -17.32
C VAL A 304 1.27 -1.92 -17.21
N PRO A 305 2.43 -2.43 -17.66
CA PRO A 305 2.75 -3.85 -17.48
C PRO A 305 2.77 -4.20 -15.98
N ILE A 306 2.31 -5.40 -15.64
CA ILE A 306 2.17 -5.86 -14.24
C ILE A 306 3.45 -5.65 -13.43
N TYR A 307 4.63 -6.01 -13.98
CA TYR A 307 5.91 -5.87 -13.28
C TYR A 307 6.31 -4.41 -13.05
N LEU A 308 6.03 -3.49 -13.99
CA LEU A 308 6.31 -2.05 -13.81
C LEU A 308 5.35 -1.42 -12.82
N GLY A 309 4.05 -1.74 -12.90
CA GLY A 309 3.05 -1.27 -11.93
C GLY A 309 3.36 -1.72 -10.51
N ALA A 310 3.74 -2.99 -10.33
CA ALA A 310 4.15 -3.55 -9.04
C ALA A 310 5.44 -2.89 -8.49
N LEU A 311 6.44 -2.63 -9.36
CA LEU A 311 7.66 -1.92 -8.98
C LEU A 311 7.36 -0.46 -8.61
N HIS A 312 6.51 0.23 -9.37
CA HIS A 312 6.11 1.62 -9.10
C HIS A 312 5.40 1.73 -7.74
N GLN A 313 4.46 0.83 -7.44
CA GLN A 313 3.81 0.77 -6.13
C GLN A 313 4.81 0.50 -4.99
N THR A 314 5.71 -0.47 -5.18
CA THR A 314 6.72 -0.83 -4.16
C THR A 314 7.70 0.31 -3.91
N GLY A 315 8.14 1.00 -4.96
CA GLY A 315 9.00 2.18 -4.84
C GLY A 315 8.36 3.30 -4.03
N ALA A 316 7.07 3.55 -4.21
CA ALA A 316 6.32 4.53 -3.42
C ALA A 316 6.26 4.14 -1.93
N VAL A 317 6.08 2.84 -1.61
CA VAL A 317 6.11 2.33 -0.22
C VAL A 317 7.50 2.47 0.40
N ILE A 318 8.56 2.20 -0.35
CA ILE A 318 9.94 2.40 0.11
C ILE A 318 10.19 3.89 0.42
N LEU A 319 9.78 4.78 -0.47
CA LEU A 319 9.88 6.23 -0.28
C LEU A 319 9.13 6.68 0.99
N PHE A 320 7.94 6.13 1.23
CA PHE A 320 7.13 6.38 2.42
C PHE A 320 7.85 5.97 3.72
N ILE A 321 8.50 4.81 3.74
CA ILE A 321 9.30 4.33 4.87
C ILE A 321 10.52 5.24 5.11
N PHE A 322 11.23 5.64 4.05
CA PHE A 322 12.39 6.55 4.18
C PHE A 322 11.99 7.90 4.75
N LEU A 323 10.89 8.48 4.27
CA LEU A 323 10.36 9.74 4.79
C LEU A 323 10.00 9.62 6.27
N THR A 324 9.31 8.54 6.67
CA THR A 324 8.98 8.27 8.08
C THR A 324 10.24 8.21 8.96
N ASN A 325 11.32 7.56 8.48
CA ASN A 325 12.60 7.49 9.19
C ASN A 325 13.24 8.87 9.37
N ILE A 326 13.28 9.70 8.32
CA ILE A 326 13.84 11.06 8.40
C ILE A 326 13.03 11.91 9.38
N MET A 327 11.70 11.88 9.30
CA MET A 327 10.80 12.59 10.19
C MET A 327 11.06 12.25 11.66
N HIS A 328 11.11 10.97 11.98
CA HIS A 328 11.39 10.50 13.34
C HIS A 328 12.77 10.99 13.81
N ARG A 329 13.82 10.86 13.00
CA ARG A 329 15.17 11.28 13.34
C ARG A 329 15.29 12.79 13.59
N LEU A 330 14.67 13.61 12.74
CA LEU A 330 14.68 15.07 12.91
C LEU A 330 13.94 15.51 14.17
N ASN A 331 12.87 14.85 14.54
CA ASN A 331 12.13 15.15 15.75
C ASN A 331 12.93 14.81 17.02
N LEU A 332 13.73 13.73 17.01
CA LEU A 332 14.66 13.40 18.10
C LEU A 332 15.74 14.46 18.27
N ILE A 333 16.39 14.91 17.19
CA ILE A 333 17.45 15.92 17.23
C ILE A 333 16.96 17.26 17.80
N ARG A 334 15.69 17.60 17.58
CA ARG A 334 15.08 18.84 18.10
C ARG A 334 14.69 18.79 19.57
N ILE A 335 14.67 17.63 20.18
CA ILE A 335 14.34 17.40 21.58
C ILE A 335 15.62 17.35 22.44
N SER A 336 16.75 16.91 21.86
CA SER A 336 18.08 16.87 22.48
C SER A 336 18.78 18.24 22.39
#